data_6f85b637ff9a369a515d15ad17908909
#
_entry.id   6f85b637ff9a369a515d15ad17908909
#
_cell.length_a   1.000
_cell.length_b   1.000
_cell.length_c   1.000
_cell.angle_alpha   90.00
_cell.angle_beta   90.00
_cell.angle_gamma   90.00
#
_symmetry.space_group_name_H-M   'P 1'
#
loop_
_entity.id
_entity.type
_entity.pdbx_description
1 polymer ?
#
loop_
_entity_poly.entity_id
_entity_poly.type
_entity_poly.pdbx_seq_one_letter_code
_entity_poly.pdbx_strand_id
1 'polypeptide(L)'
;MDSPPLRGLKMKLDMLEKEVNLQRSVFETIQEPFFILNPKGEFLKINPKGMEILGYPWKELREMVFIDVVALEDLSQVRAGFDEMSEGKEVQLGIHIISRGGDRIPTQFFGNTRKKAFFITLRDLRERIQMEEGWKREKREFLEKIQERDQYAKELQDLRNLHEKELKEIEKMKEEAVLLSYIDDLTGIYNHRFFIQQLALEIERQKRYATPLSLLMIDIDYFKHYNDTNGHLAGDQALRAIAVLIQHGVRHADILARYGGEEFSAILINTDKEGAKTIAERVRKNVAETHFPNEHLQPNGDLTVSIGVGTFSSSVSTLTDLIREADKTLYQAKRAGRNRVEG
;
A
#
# COMPACT_ATOMS: atom_id res chain seq x y z
N MET A 1 84.39 53.63 -19.77
CA MET A 1 83.16 54.28 -20.27
C MET A 1 82.76 53.56 -21.54
N ASP A 2 81.76 52.70 -21.44
CA ASP A 2 81.24 51.93 -22.59
C ASP A 2 80.65 52.90 -23.63
N SER A 3 81.04 52.75 -24.86
CA SER A 3 80.57 53.59 -25.98
C SER A 3 79.06 53.34 -26.24
N PRO A 4 78.23 54.35 -26.64
CA PRO A 4 76.78 54.26 -26.80
C PRO A 4 76.28 53.05 -27.59
N PRO A 5 76.95 52.52 -28.63
CA PRO A 5 76.53 51.34 -29.37
C PRO A 5 76.60 50.00 -28.53
N LEU A 6 77.60 49.92 -27.64
CA LEU A 6 77.74 48.72 -26.75
C LEU A 6 76.64 48.62 -25.70
N ARG A 7 76.08 49.70 -25.20
CA ARG A 7 74.97 49.75 -24.25
C ARG A 7 73.68 49.31 -24.89
N GLY A 8 73.41 49.65 -26.17
CA GLY A 8 72.27 49.22 -26.95
C GLY A 8 72.29 47.74 -27.27
N LEU A 9 73.47 47.17 -27.56
CA LEU A 9 73.66 45.74 -27.80
C LEU A 9 73.41 44.92 -26.50
N LYS A 10 73.94 45.41 -25.37
CA LYS A 10 73.74 44.72 -24.05
C LYS A 10 72.28 44.70 -23.64
N MET A 11 71.52 45.76 -23.86
CA MET A 11 70.09 45.86 -23.59
C MET A 11 69.25 44.92 -24.50
N LYS A 12 69.65 44.83 -25.81
CA LYS A 12 68.99 43.82 -26.71
C LYS A 12 69.27 42.38 -26.29
N LEU A 13 70.53 42.12 -25.86
CA LEU A 13 70.89 40.78 -25.38
C LEU A 13 70.08 40.38 -24.13
N ASP A 14 70.01 41.30 -23.15
CA ASP A 14 69.16 41.09 -21.93
C ASP A 14 67.68 40.90 -22.22
N MET A 15 67.11 41.61 -23.19
CA MET A 15 65.71 41.40 -23.62
C MET A 15 65.51 40.04 -24.28
N LEU A 16 66.45 39.65 -25.16
CA LEU A 16 66.39 38.33 -25.80
C LEU A 16 66.58 37.20 -24.81
N GLU A 17 67.47 37.32 -23.82
CA GLU A 17 67.63 36.33 -22.75
C GLU A 17 66.38 36.22 -21.90
N LYS A 18 65.70 37.30 -21.52
CA LYS A 18 64.45 37.32 -20.81
C LYS A 18 63.35 36.67 -21.62
N GLU A 19 63.25 36.94 -22.91
CA GLU A 19 62.24 36.35 -23.79
C GLU A 19 62.45 34.82 -23.96
N VAL A 20 63.71 34.40 -24.13
CA VAL A 20 64.05 32.94 -24.21
C VAL A 20 63.76 32.25 -22.89
N ASN A 21 64.07 32.86 -21.73
CA ASN A 21 63.80 32.31 -20.44
C ASN A 21 62.29 32.22 -20.17
N LEU A 22 61.50 33.19 -20.56
CA LEU A 22 60.04 33.17 -20.45
C LEU A 22 59.44 32.04 -21.33
N GLN A 23 59.85 31.94 -22.59
CA GLN A 23 59.42 30.90 -23.50
C GLN A 23 59.77 29.50 -22.96
N ARG A 24 60.97 29.33 -22.36
CA ARG A 24 61.38 28.09 -21.72
C ARG A 24 60.50 27.77 -20.52
N SER A 25 60.23 28.72 -19.65
CA SER A 25 59.41 28.56 -18.46
C SER A 25 57.98 28.13 -18.84
N VAL A 26 57.39 28.82 -19.84
CA VAL A 26 56.05 28.45 -20.33
C VAL A 26 56.02 27.02 -20.84
N PHE A 27 56.99 26.61 -21.65
CA PHE A 27 57.05 25.25 -22.20
C PHE A 27 57.21 24.18 -21.11
N GLU A 28 58.02 24.47 -20.07
CA GLU A 28 58.25 23.56 -18.94
C GLU A 28 57.03 23.45 -17.99
N THR A 29 56.14 24.44 -17.95
CA THR A 29 54.98 24.50 -17.03
C THR A 29 53.70 23.92 -17.65
N ILE A 30 53.68 23.64 -18.96
CA ILE A 30 52.51 23.00 -19.61
C ILE A 30 52.24 21.63 -18.97
N GLN A 31 51.00 21.43 -18.47
CA GLN A 31 50.62 20.23 -17.77
C GLN A 31 50.25 19.05 -18.70
N GLU A 32 50.06 19.29 -19.97
CA GLU A 32 49.87 18.25 -21.00
C GLU A 32 51.22 17.89 -21.63
N PRO A 33 51.49 16.60 -21.99
CA PRO A 33 52.61 16.18 -22.79
C PRO A 33 52.67 16.97 -24.08
N PHE A 34 53.81 17.67 -24.32
CA PHE A 34 53.99 18.56 -25.47
C PHE A 34 55.30 18.29 -26.16
N PHE A 35 55.24 18.15 -27.49
CA PHE A 35 56.36 17.80 -28.34
C PHE A 35 56.51 18.80 -29.49
N ILE A 36 57.74 19.09 -29.88
CA ILE A 36 58.05 19.79 -31.11
C ILE A 36 58.91 18.83 -31.95
N LEU A 37 58.41 18.50 -33.15
CA LEU A 37 59.09 17.58 -34.04
C LEU A 37 59.46 18.32 -35.33
N ASN A 38 60.49 17.82 -36.01
CA ASN A 38 60.74 18.23 -37.38
C ASN A 38 59.78 17.51 -38.40
N PRO A 39 59.75 17.87 -39.68
CA PRO A 39 58.87 17.21 -40.67
C PRO A 39 59.11 15.73 -40.89
N LYS A 40 60.25 15.19 -40.42
CA LYS A 40 60.52 13.73 -40.43
C LYS A 40 60.00 13.01 -39.19
N GLY A 41 59.41 13.76 -38.22
CA GLY A 41 58.92 13.18 -36.98
C GLY A 41 60.00 13.04 -35.89
N GLU A 42 61.22 13.55 -36.10
CA GLU A 42 62.32 13.53 -35.09
C GLU A 42 62.04 14.57 -34.00
N PHE A 43 62.32 14.21 -32.73
CA PHE A 43 62.09 15.10 -31.58
C PHE A 43 63.06 16.28 -31.56
N LEU A 44 62.56 17.52 -31.68
CA LEU A 44 63.34 18.76 -31.51
C LEU A 44 63.28 19.26 -30.09
N LYS A 45 62.11 19.16 -29.43
CA LYS A 45 61.91 19.50 -28.00
C LYS A 45 60.77 18.66 -27.43
N ILE A 46 60.85 18.44 -26.13
CA ILE A 46 59.82 17.77 -25.34
C ILE A 46 59.76 18.44 -23.97
N ASN A 47 58.55 18.65 -23.43
CA ASN A 47 58.38 19.18 -22.08
C ASN A 47 58.50 18.05 -21.01
N PRO A 48 58.59 18.38 -19.71
CA PRO A 48 58.70 17.39 -18.65
C PRO A 48 57.55 16.37 -18.66
N LYS A 49 56.31 16.78 -18.95
CA LYS A 49 55.14 15.91 -19.00
C LYS A 49 55.21 14.94 -20.19
N GLY A 50 55.77 15.35 -21.32
CA GLY A 50 56.03 14.47 -22.45
C GLY A 50 57.06 13.40 -22.13
N MET A 51 58.14 13.75 -21.42
CA MET A 51 59.12 12.76 -20.92
C MET A 51 58.49 11.78 -19.90
N GLU A 52 57.62 12.30 -19.01
CA GLU A 52 56.94 11.50 -17.99
C GLU A 52 56.03 10.44 -18.66
N ILE A 53 55.20 10.83 -19.62
CA ILE A 53 54.27 9.88 -20.25
C ILE A 53 54.99 8.82 -21.10
N LEU A 54 56.07 9.22 -21.81
CA LEU A 54 56.83 8.31 -22.64
C LEU A 54 57.80 7.44 -21.84
N GLY A 55 58.27 7.91 -20.68
CA GLY A 55 59.22 7.22 -19.83
C GLY A 55 60.64 7.16 -20.37
N TYR A 56 60.93 7.87 -21.45
CA TYR A 56 62.26 7.92 -22.07
C TYR A 56 62.99 9.16 -21.65
N PRO A 57 64.33 9.05 -21.33
CA PRO A 57 65.16 10.24 -21.12
C PRO A 57 65.39 10.98 -22.44
N TRP A 58 65.58 12.29 -22.37
CA TRP A 58 65.80 13.13 -23.55
C TRP A 58 66.91 12.61 -24.47
N LYS A 59 68.00 12.06 -23.89
CA LYS A 59 69.13 11.52 -24.66
C LYS A 59 68.74 10.39 -25.60
N GLU A 60 67.74 9.58 -25.25
CA GLU A 60 67.24 8.50 -26.11
C GLU A 60 66.21 9.05 -27.10
N LEU A 61 65.26 9.91 -26.68
CA LEU A 61 64.23 10.45 -27.54
C LEU A 61 64.74 11.24 -28.74
N ARG A 62 65.88 11.96 -28.58
CA ARG A 62 66.47 12.72 -29.70
C ARG A 62 67.01 11.85 -30.84
N GLU A 63 67.18 10.56 -30.61
CA GLU A 63 67.65 9.58 -31.60
C GLU A 63 66.44 8.76 -32.18
N MET A 64 65.21 9.03 -31.67
CA MET A 64 63.99 8.36 -32.08
C MET A 64 63.11 9.30 -32.90
N VAL A 65 62.13 8.69 -33.58
CA VAL A 65 61.06 9.42 -34.25
C VAL A 65 59.73 9.14 -33.51
N PHE A 66 58.78 10.07 -33.60
CA PHE A 66 57.53 9.98 -32.85
C PHE A 66 56.76 8.68 -33.09
N ILE A 67 56.83 8.14 -34.31
CA ILE A 67 56.17 6.86 -34.65
C ILE A 67 56.74 5.66 -33.91
N ASP A 68 57.95 5.72 -33.35
CA ASP A 68 58.56 4.63 -32.54
C ASP A 68 57.87 4.45 -31.21
N VAL A 69 57.15 5.48 -30.73
CA VAL A 69 56.37 5.43 -29.48
C VAL A 69 54.87 5.28 -29.72
N VAL A 70 54.44 5.03 -30.93
CA VAL A 70 53.02 4.82 -31.29
C VAL A 70 52.73 3.32 -31.44
N ALA A 71 51.58 2.88 -31.01
CA ALA A 71 51.12 1.50 -31.15
C ALA A 71 51.01 1.14 -32.66
N LEU A 72 51.33 -0.12 -33.02
CA LEU A 72 51.39 -0.61 -34.40
C LEU A 72 50.12 -0.33 -35.19
N GLU A 73 48.97 -0.54 -34.57
CA GLU A 73 47.64 -0.35 -35.18
C GLU A 73 47.36 1.12 -35.50
N ASP A 74 47.98 2.06 -34.80
CA ASP A 74 47.74 3.51 -34.94
C ASP A 74 48.75 4.18 -35.92
N LEU A 75 49.79 3.46 -36.38
CA LEU A 75 50.86 4.03 -37.23
C LEU A 75 50.31 4.63 -38.53
N SER A 76 49.35 3.97 -39.19
CA SER A 76 48.78 4.43 -40.44
C SER A 76 48.09 5.79 -40.31
N GLN A 77 47.31 5.96 -39.24
CA GLN A 77 46.58 7.20 -39.00
C GLN A 77 47.51 8.33 -38.52
N VAL A 78 48.57 8.02 -37.78
CA VAL A 78 49.59 9.04 -37.36
C VAL A 78 50.38 9.52 -38.58
N ARG A 79 50.76 8.63 -39.50
CA ARG A 79 51.44 9.03 -40.78
C ARG A 79 50.53 9.91 -41.62
N ALA A 80 49.27 9.54 -41.82
CA ALA A 80 48.30 10.39 -42.52
C ALA A 80 48.13 11.75 -41.85
N GLY A 81 48.08 11.80 -40.48
CA GLY A 81 48.03 13.03 -39.71
C GLY A 81 49.28 13.89 -39.95
N PHE A 82 50.47 13.33 -40.06
CA PHE A 82 51.71 14.10 -40.39
C PHE A 82 51.67 14.68 -41.81
N ASP A 83 51.11 13.96 -42.76
CA ASP A 83 50.91 14.45 -44.12
C ASP A 83 49.94 15.64 -44.13
N GLU A 84 48.81 15.51 -43.44
CA GLU A 84 47.81 16.60 -43.25
C GLU A 84 48.41 17.82 -42.55
N MET A 85 49.21 17.61 -41.50
CA MET A 85 49.94 18.71 -40.84
C MET A 85 50.96 19.39 -41.77
N SER A 86 51.59 18.64 -42.67
CA SER A 86 52.50 19.18 -43.66
C SER A 86 51.80 20.10 -44.65
N GLU A 87 50.50 19.88 -44.90
CA GLU A 87 49.62 20.76 -45.67
C GLU A 87 49.10 21.95 -44.87
N GLY A 88 49.46 22.08 -43.56
CA GLY A 88 49.05 23.15 -42.70
C GLY A 88 47.71 22.96 -42.00
N LYS A 89 47.16 21.73 -42.04
CA LYS A 89 45.93 21.40 -41.34
C LYS A 89 46.18 21.10 -39.86
N GLU A 90 45.19 21.33 -39.03
CA GLU A 90 45.16 20.84 -37.63
C GLU A 90 44.62 19.40 -37.63
N VAL A 91 45.25 18.55 -36.83
CA VAL A 91 44.95 17.11 -36.76
C VAL A 91 44.59 16.74 -35.33
N GLN A 92 43.53 15.93 -35.22
CA GLN A 92 43.11 15.33 -33.95
C GLN A 92 42.85 13.84 -34.17
N LEU A 93 43.57 12.98 -33.42
CA LEU A 93 43.49 11.52 -33.53
C LEU A 93 43.37 10.91 -32.13
N GLY A 94 42.62 9.77 -32.01
CA GLY A 94 42.73 8.88 -30.88
C GLY A 94 43.79 7.84 -31.14
N ILE A 95 44.88 7.80 -30.38
CA ILE A 95 46.00 6.90 -30.59
C ILE A 95 46.47 6.28 -29.28
N HIS A 96 47.18 5.19 -29.32
CA HIS A 96 47.88 4.62 -28.18
C HIS A 96 49.38 4.90 -28.26
N ILE A 97 49.91 5.42 -27.19
CA ILE A 97 51.35 5.58 -27.02
C ILE A 97 51.88 4.38 -26.26
N ILE A 98 53.04 3.90 -26.66
CA ILE A 98 53.78 2.87 -25.97
C ILE A 98 54.91 3.52 -25.16
N SER A 99 54.83 3.40 -23.83
CA SER A 99 55.89 3.91 -22.95
C SER A 99 57.13 3.00 -23.05
N ARG A 100 58.26 3.48 -22.51
CA ARG A 100 59.52 2.71 -22.40
C ARG A 100 59.33 1.41 -21.59
N GLY A 101 58.38 1.44 -20.65
CA GLY A 101 57.99 0.26 -19.84
C GLY A 101 57.13 -0.76 -20.59
N GLY A 102 56.68 -0.45 -21.81
CA GLY A 102 55.77 -1.23 -22.58
C GLY A 102 54.29 -0.97 -22.29
N ASP A 103 53.98 0.01 -21.44
CA ASP A 103 52.58 0.37 -21.15
C ASP A 103 51.91 0.97 -22.37
N ARG A 104 50.74 0.50 -22.68
CA ARG A 104 49.89 1.02 -23.73
C ARG A 104 48.96 2.10 -23.17
N ILE A 105 49.20 3.34 -23.53
CA ILE A 105 48.51 4.50 -22.97
C ILE A 105 47.56 5.07 -24.04
N PRO A 106 46.23 4.99 -23.85
CA PRO A 106 45.27 5.65 -24.73
C PRO A 106 45.40 7.15 -24.61
N THR A 107 45.60 7.81 -25.72
CA THR A 107 45.78 9.26 -25.78
C THR A 107 44.97 9.90 -26.89
N GLN A 108 44.61 11.15 -26.69
CA GLN A 108 44.13 12.02 -27.73
C GLN A 108 45.28 12.91 -28.23
N PHE A 109 45.62 12.75 -29.48
CA PHE A 109 46.66 13.47 -30.17
C PHE A 109 46.06 14.72 -30.81
N PHE A 110 46.72 15.86 -30.59
CA PHE A 110 46.43 17.12 -31.24
C PHE A 110 47.74 17.60 -31.90
N GLY A 111 47.71 17.87 -33.20
CA GLY A 111 48.87 18.30 -33.93
C GLY A 111 48.59 19.48 -34.86
N ASN A 112 49.54 20.35 -34.96
CA ASN A 112 49.54 21.44 -35.95
C ASN A 112 50.96 21.74 -36.43
N THR A 113 51.11 22.59 -37.48
CA THR A 113 52.38 22.96 -38.06
C THR A 113 52.59 24.48 -37.95
N ARG A 114 53.78 24.88 -37.50
CA ARG A 114 54.27 26.28 -37.54
C ARG A 114 55.74 26.30 -37.90
N LYS A 115 56.14 27.18 -38.81
CA LYS A 115 57.52 27.36 -39.19
C LYS A 115 58.27 26.06 -39.57
N LYS A 116 57.60 25.16 -40.30
CA LYS A 116 58.13 23.83 -40.70
C LYS A 116 58.48 22.90 -39.52
N ALA A 117 57.82 23.07 -38.39
CA ALA A 117 57.87 22.14 -37.24
C ALA A 117 56.47 21.72 -36.84
N PHE A 118 56.32 20.46 -36.42
CA PHE A 118 55.09 19.92 -35.88
C PHE A 118 55.03 20.17 -34.39
N PHE A 119 53.88 20.69 -33.92
CA PHE A 119 53.58 20.94 -32.53
C PHE A 119 52.50 19.96 -32.12
N ILE A 120 52.83 19.08 -31.20
CA ILE A 120 51.95 17.95 -30.80
C ILE A 120 51.68 18.02 -29.31
N THR A 121 50.41 17.89 -28.95
CA THR A 121 49.97 17.69 -27.57
C THR A 121 49.28 16.34 -27.47
N LEU A 122 49.56 15.61 -26.39
CA LEU A 122 48.84 14.37 -26.07
C LEU A 122 48.04 14.60 -24.80
N ARG A 123 46.79 14.10 -24.82
CA ARG A 123 45.96 14.05 -23.62
C ARG A 123 45.81 12.61 -23.21
N ASP A 124 46.27 12.24 -22.03
CA ASP A 124 46.08 10.92 -21.43
C ASP A 124 44.59 10.68 -21.14
N LEU A 125 44.07 9.57 -21.63
CA LEU A 125 42.66 9.21 -21.47
C LEU A 125 42.40 8.11 -20.43
N ARG A 126 43.44 7.60 -19.73
CA ARG A 126 43.31 6.51 -18.76
C ARG A 126 42.32 6.83 -17.65
N GLU A 127 42.44 7.96 -17.00
CA GLU A 127 41.52 8.38 -15.93
C GLU A 127 40.09 8.53 -16.44
N ARG A 128 39.91 9.13 -17.60
CA ARG A 128 38.58 9.29 -18.21
C ARG A 128 37.93 7.95 -18.52
N ILE A 129 38.66 7.01 -19.10
CA ILE A 129 38.15 5.67 -19.43
C ILE A 129 37.78 4.94 -18.15
N GLN A 130 38.62 4.98 -17.10
CA GLN A 130 38.31 4.35 -15.83
C GLN A 130 37.04 4.93 -15.17
N MET A 131 36.89 6.25 -15.20
CA MET A 131 35.69 6.90 -14.71
C MET A 131 34.44 6.46 -15.50
N GLU A 132 34.52 6.47 -16.84
CA GLU A 132 33.40 6.05 -17.69
C GLU A 132 33.00 4.58 -17.43
N GLU A 133 33.96 3.69 -17.26
CA GLU A 133 33.70 2.28 -16.92
C GLU A 133 33.11 2.12 -15.53
N GLY A 134 33.61 2.87 -14.53
CA GLY A 134 33.05 2.94 -13.18
C GLY A 134 31.59 3.37 -13.20
N TRP A 135 31.29 4.46 -13.90
CA TRP A 135 29.92 4.96 -14.06
C TRP A 135 28.98 3.94 -14.75
N LYS A 136 29.47 3.25 -15.77
CA LYS A 136 28.69 2.21 -16.46
C LYS A 136 28.37 1.04 -15.54
N ARG A 137 29.32 0.66 -14.68
CA ARG A 137 29.12 -0.43 -13.68
C ARG A 137 28.09 -0.02 -12.63
N GLU A 138 28.30 1.14 -12.02
CA GLU A 138 27.40 1.67 -10.99
C GLU A 138 25.97 1.85 -11.52
N LYS A 139 25.83 2.40 -12.74
CA LYS A 139 24.52 2.53 -13.39
C LYS A 139 23.83 1.18 -13.60
N ARG A 140 24.58 0.13 -13.95
CA ARG A 140 24.03 -1.22 -14.14
C ARG A 140 23.50 -1.78 -12.83
N GLU A 141 24.33 -1.73 -11.78
CA GLU A 141 23.94 -2.19 -10.44
C GLU A 141 22.72 -1.44 -9.90
N PHE A 142 22.66 -0.14 -10.17
CA PHE A 142 21.51 0.68 -9.78
C PHE A 142 20.22 0.27 -10.51
N LEU A 143 20.30 -0.01 -11.81
CA LEU A 143 19.15 -0.47 -12.60
C LEU A 143 18.66 -1.85 -12.15
N GLU A 144 19.55 -2.77 -11.81
CA GLU A 144 19.19 -4.09 -11.27
C GLU A 144 18.43 -3.93 -9.95
N LYS A 145 18.91 -3.10 -9.03
CA LYS A 145 18.21 -2.83 -7.75
C LYS A 145 16.83 -2.19 -7.94
N ILE A 146 16.68 -1.32 -8.97
CA ILE A 146 15.36 -0.77 -9.31
C ILE A 146 14.42 -1.88 -9.77
N GLN A 147 14.87 -2.76 -10.64
CA GLN A 147 14.04 -3.88 -11.14
C GLN A 147 13.59 -4.82 -10.01
N GLU A 148 14.52 -5.19 -9.12
CA GLU A 148 14.17 -5.99 -7.94
C GLU A 148 13.13 -5.29 -7.06
N ARG A 149 13.33 -4.00 -6.76
CA ARG A 149 12.38 -3.21 -5.98
C ARG A 149 11.00 -3.16 -6.62
N ASP A 150 10.93 -2.96 -7.92
CA ASP A 150 9.65 -2.87 -8.64
C ASP A 150 8.93 -4.24 -8.68
N GLN A 151 9.67 -5.33 -8.74
CA GLN A 151 9.12 -6.68 -8.59
C GLN A 151 8.53 -6.90 -7.20
N TYR A 152 9.28 -6.59 -6.13
CA TYR A 152 8.77 -6.68 -4.75
C TYR A 152 7.55 -5.80 -4.51
N ALA A 153 7.54 -4.58 -5.08
CA ALA A 153 6.38 -3.69 -4.98
C ALA A 153 5.13 -4.30 -5.60
N LYS A 154 5.27 -4.99 -6.73
CA LYS A 154 4.16 -5.69 -7.40
C LYS A 154 3.67 -6.87 -6.55
N GLU A 155 4.57 -7.70 -6.04
CA GLU A 155 4.22 -8.84 -5.18
C GLU A 155 3.48 -8.39 -3.90
N LEU A 156 3.94 -7.30 -3.27
CA LEU A 156 3.28 -6.70 -2.12
C LEU A 156 1.87 -6.19 -2.46
N GLN A 157 1.70 -5.59 -3.64
CA GLN A 157 0.39 -5.12 -4.08
C GLN A 157 -0.59 -6.28 -4.31
N ASP A 158 -0.12 -7.36 -4.92
CA ASP A 158 -0.94 -8.56 -5.16
C ASP A 158 -1.35 -9.23 -3.83
N LEU A 159 -0.41 -9.34 -2.89
CA LEU A 159 -0.67 -9.89 -1.55
C LEU A 159 -1.67 -9.01 -0.78
N ARG A 160 -1.54 -7.70 -0.86
CA ARG A 160 -2.48 -6.76 -0.25
C ARG A 160 -3.89 -6.92 -0.82
N ASN A 161 -4.02 -7.03 -2.14
CA ASN A 161 -5.31 -7.22 -2.80
C ASN A 161 -5.97 -8.55 -2.38
N LEU A 162 -5.18 -9.61 -2.22
CA LEU A 162 -5.67 -10.90 -1.72
C LEU A 162 -6.17 -10.77 -0.28
N HIS A 163 -5.38 -10.17 0.58
CA HIS A 163 -5.75 -9.97 1.99
C HIS A 163 -7.03 -9.12 2.17
N GLU A 164 -7.20 -8.07 1.36
CA GLU A 164 -8.42 -7.27 1.37
C GLU A 164 -9.67 -8.08 0.98
N LYS A 165 -9.54 -9.03 0.05
CA LYS A 165 -10.64 -9.95 -0.29
C LYS A 165 -10.98 -10.89 0.85
N GLU A 166 -9.97 -11.51 1.47
CA GLU A 166 -10.16 -12.40 2.61
C GLU A 166 -10.84 -11.69 3.79
N LEU A 167 -10.43 -10.46 4.10
CA LEU A 167 -11.07 -9.65 5.14
C LEU A 167 -12.56 -9.41 4.87
N LYS A 168 -12.93 -9.09 3.63
CA LYS A 168 -14.34 -8.90 3.26
C LYS A 168 -15.16 -10.18 3.40
N GLU A 169 -14.59 -11.33 3.04
CA GLU A 169 -15.26 -12.62 3.21
C GLU A 169 -15.46 -12.97 4.70
N ILE A 170 -14.42 -12.73 5.52
CA ILE A 170 -14.52 -12.95 6.97
C ILE A 170 -15.58 -12.02 7.59
N GLU A 171 -15.63 -10.75 7.19
CA GLU A 171 -16.61 -9.80 7.68
C GLU A 171 -18.04 -10.22 7.32
N LYS A 172 -18.26 -10.64 6.07
CA LYS A 172 -19.55 -11.21 5.63
C LYS A 172 -19.95 -12.45 6.42
N MET A 173 -19.03 -13.41 6.59
CA MET A 173 -19.32 -14.62 7.38
C MET A 173 -19.62 -14.28 8.84
N LYS A 174 -18.94 -13.28 9.40
CA LYS A 174 -19.23 -12.81 10.76
C LYS A 174 -20.62 -12.19 10.87
N GLU A 175 -21.04 -11.38 9.91
CA GLU A 175 -22.41 -10.81 9.87
C GLU A 175 -23.44 -11.90 9.76
N GLU A 176 -23.27 -12.88 8.88
CA GLU A 176 -24.16 -14.03 8.73
C GLU A 176 -24.23 -14.87 10.03
N ALA A 177 -23.11 -15.14 10.66
CA ALA A 177 -23.05 -15.85 11.94
C ALA A 177 -23.74 -15.08 13.06
N VAL A 178 -23.62 -13.75 13.10
CA VAL A 178 -24.33 -12.91 14.06
C VAL A 178 -25.84 -12.97 13.82
N LEU A 179 -26.29 -12.86 12.57
CA LEU A 179 -27.70 -12.97 12.21
C LEU A 179 -28.28 -14.34 12.61
N LEU A 180 -27.58 -15.43 12.30
CA LEU A 180 -27.98 -16.77 12.71
C LEU A 180 -28.05 -16.92 14.24
N SER A 181 -27.17 -16.24 14.98
CA SER A 181 -27.17 -16.26 16.45
C SER A 181 -28.36 -15.53 17.08
N TYR A 182 -29.19 -14.84 16.30
CA TYR A 182 -30.38 -14.10 16.76
C TYR A 182 -31.68 -14.86 16.55
N ILE A 183 -31.64 -15.98 15.88
CA ILE A 183 -32.81 -16.81 15.63
C ILE A 183 -32.91 -17.93 16.69
N ASP A 184 -34.13 -18.26 17.09
CA ASP A 184 -34.41 -19.43 17.90
C ASP A 184 -34.53 -20.67 17.00
N ASP A 185 -33.68 -21.66 17.23
CA ASP A 185 -33.54 -22.86 16.37
C ASP A 185 -34.82 -23.69 16.28
N LEU A 186 -35.68 -23.64 17.31
CA LEU A 186 -36.91 -24.40 17.33
C LEU A 186 -38.04 -23.74 16.55
N THR A 187 -38.23 -22.44 16.76
CA THR A 187 -39.40 -21.70 16.26
C THR A 187 -39.14 -20.87 15.01
N GLY A 188 -37.87 -20.62 14.68
CA GLY A 188 -37.48 -19.80 13.52
C GLY A 188 -37.74 -18.31 13.67
N ILE A 189 -38.26 -17.82 14.79
CA ILE A 189 -38.40 -16.40 15.14
C ILE A 189 -37.17 -15.92 15.87
N TYR A 190 -37.11 -14.63 16.22
CA TYR A 190 -35.97 -14.10 16.98
C TYR A 190 -35.86 -14.70 18.38
N ASN A 191 -34.67 -14.79 18.94
CA ASN A 191 -34.41 -15.26 20.29
C ASN A 191 -34.39 -14.11 21.30
N HIS A 192 -34.28 -14.43 22.59
CA HIS A 192 -34.21 -13.48 23.71
C HIS A 192 -33.10 -12.47 23.56
N ARG A 193 -31.92 -12.87 23.04
CA ARG A 193 -30.77 -11.94 22.85
C ARG A 193 -31.13 -10.81 21.89
N PHE A 194 -31.70 -11.15 20.75
CA PHE A 194 -32.12 -10.15 19.74
C PHE A 194 -33.26 -9.27 20.29
N PHE A 195 -34.22 -9.85 21.01
CA PHE A 195 -35.30 -9.13 21.64
C PHE A 195 -34.79 -8.03 22.56
N ILE A 196 -33.84 -8.31 23.48
CA ILE A 196 -33.30 -7.33 24.43
C ILE A 196 -32.58 -6.20 23.67
N GLN A 197 -31.79 -6.50 22.63
CA GLN A 197 -31.10 -5.49 21.84
C GLN A 197 -32.10 -4.57 21.10
N GLN A 198 -33.10 -5.15 20.48
CA GLN A 198 -34.10 -4.38 19.72
C GLN A 198 -34.99 -3.54 20.64
N LEU A 199 -35.41 -4.08 21.77
CA LEU A 199 -36.18 -3.32 22.74
C LEU A 199 -35.43 -2.09 23.25
N ALA A 200 -34.12 -2.22 23.53
CA ALA A 200 -33.28 -1.09 23.91
C ALA A 200 -33.23 -0.01 22.83
N LEU A 201 -33.07 -0.41 21.56
CA LEU A 201 -33.07 0.52 20.42
C LEU A 201 -34.42 1.24 20.23
N GLU A 202 -35.52 0.52 20.35
CA GLU A 202 -36.85 1.11 20.19
C GLU A 202 -37.20 2.05 21.36
N ILE A 203 -36.74 1.79 22.58
CA ILE A 203 -36.87 2.72 23.70
C ILE A 203 -36.11 4.02 23.45
N GLU A 204 -34.89 3.97 22.91
CA GLU A 204 -34.14 5.18 22.55
C GLU A 204 -34.79 5.95 21.39
N ARG A 205 -35.39 5.25 20.43
CA ARG A 205 -36.21 5.88 19.39
C ARG A 205 -37.44 6.57 19.96
N GLN A 206 -38.15 5.88 20.87
CA GLN A 206 -39.31 6.45 21.54
C GLN A 206 -38.98 7.72 22.31
N LYS A 207 -37.87 7.74 23.07
CA LYS A 207 -37.40 8.91 23.79
C LYS A 207 -37.11 10.09 22.88
N ARG A 208 -36.62 9.83 21.67
CA ARG A 208 -36.25 10.86 20.68
C ARG A 208 -37.43 11.41 19.91
N TYR A 209 -38.35 10.53 19.52
CA TYR A 209 -39.45 10.89 18.59
C TYR A 209 -40.81 10.91 19.23
N ALA A 210 -40.93 10.55 20.50
CA ALA A 210 -42.17 10.45 21.25
C ALA A 210 -43.26 9.59 20.59
N THR A 211 -42.84 8.53 19.86
CA THR A 211 -43.75 7.58 19.22
C THR A 211 -44.20 6.52 20.23
N PRO A 212 -45.47 6.09 20.24
CA PRO A 212 -45.92 5.10 21.20
C PRO A 212 -45.20 3.75 21.02
N LEU A 213 -44.85 3.10 22.13
CA LEU A 213 -44.17 1.81 22.15
C LEU A 213 -44.84 0.92 23.18
N SER A 214 -45.23 -0.30 22.79
CA SER A 214 -45.80 -1.28 23.67
C SER A 214 -45.08 -2.62 23.56
N LEU A 215 -45.18 -3.42 24.59
CA LEU A 215 -44.60 -4.74 24.71
C LEU A 215 -45.68 -5.77 25.10
N LEU A 216 -45.71 -6.87 24.39
CA LEU A 216 -46.47 -8.06 24.78
C LEU A 216 -45.53 -9.11 25.39
N MET A 217 -45.88 -9.61 26.57
CA MET A 217 -45.35 -10.86 27.11
C MET A 217 -46.43 -11.93 27.03
N ILE A 218 -46.12 -13.06 26.41
CA ILE A 218 -47.06 -14.10 26.03
C ILE A 218 -46.56 -15.41 26.60
N ASP A 219 -47.44 -16.20 27.26
CA ASP A 219 -47.08 -17.46 27.83
C ASP A 219 -48.16 -18.50 27.49
N ILE A 220 -47.77 -19.72 27.15
CA ILE A 220 -48.67 -20.79 26.80
C ILE A 220 -49.24 -21.41 28.08
N ASP A 221 -50.55 -21.36 28.18
CA ASP A 221 -51.25 -21.83 29.37
C ASP A 221 -51.11 -23.34 29.55
N TYR A 222 -50.68 -23.77 30.75
CA TYR A 222 -50.48 -25.16 31.10
C TYR A 222 -49.58 -25.96 30.18
N PHE A 223 -48.56 -25.33 29.55
CA PHE A 223 -47.69 -25.98 28.59
C PHE A 223 -46.93 -27.19 29.14
N LYS A 224 -46.53 -27.15 30.41
CA LYS A 224 -45.96 -28.31 31.09
C LYS A 224 -46.93 -29.50 31.08
N HIS A 225 -48.21 -29.28 31.38
CA HIS A 225 -49.24 -30.35 31.32
C HIS A 225 -49.39 -30.91 29.90
N TYR A 226 -49.31 -30.04 28.87
CA TYR A 226 -49.33 -30.45 27.46
C TYR A 226 -48.15 -31.37 27.13
N ASN A 227 -46.95 -31.02 27.57
CA ASN A 227 -45.76 -31.85 27.40
C ASN A 227 -45.84 -33.19 28.15
N ASP A 228 -46.28 -33.16 29.40
CA ASP A 228 -46.40 -34.34 30.23
C ASP A 228 -47.41 -35.33 29.65
N THR A 229 -48.47 -34.83 28.98
CA THR A 229 -49.55 -35.64 28.37
C THR A 229 -49.14 -36.11 26.96
N ASN A 230 -48.51 -35.30 26.14
CA ASN A 230 -48.29 -35.56 24.70
C ASN A 230 -46.85 -35.86 24.33
N GLY A 231 -45.90 -35.67 25.26
CA GLY A 231 -44.45 -35.76 25.04
C GLY A 231 -43.83 -34.49 24.46
N HIS A 232 -42.53 -34.35 24.66
CA HIS A 232 -41.78 -33.15 24.26
C HIS A 232 -41.80 -32.86 22.74
N LEU A 233 -41.86 -33.89 21.89
CA LEU A 233 -41.96 -33.69 20.43
C LEU A 233 -43.27 -32.99 20.02
N ALA A 234 -44.39 -33.34 20.68
CA ALA A 234 -45.66 -32.66 20.47
C ALA A 234 -45.63 -31.22 20.99
N GLY A 235 -44.97 -30.97 22.12
CA GLY A 235 -44.73 -29.64 22.64
C GLY A 235 -43.91 -28.78 21.72
N ASP A 236 -42.84 -29.30 21.12
CA ASP A 236 -42.02 -28.62 20.12
C ASP A 236 -42.83 -28.24 18.85
N GLN A 237 -43.73 -29.13 18.42
CA GLN A 237 -44.65 -28.83 17.32
C GLN A 237 -45.66 -27.73 17.68
N ALA A 238 -46.19 -27.75 18.90
CA ALA A 238 -47.08 -26.72 19.41
C ALA A 238 -46.35 -25.34 19.50
N LEU A 239 -45.11 -25.31 19.99
CA LEU A 239 -44.30 -24.10 20.03
C LEU A 239 -44.08 -23.49 18.63
N ARG A 240 -43.76 -24.31 17.62
CA ARG A 240 -43.64 -23.86 16.23
C ARG A 240 -44.92 -23.30 15.67
N ALA A 241 -46.06 -24.02 15.91
CA ALA A 241 -47.36 -23.58 15.44
C ALA A 241 -47.79 -22.24 16.10
N ILE A 242 -47.60 -22.12 17.41
CA ILE A 242 -47.94 -20.90 18.17
C ILE A 242 -47.07 -19.73 17.71
N ALA A 243 -45.79 -19.93 17.47
CA ALA A 243 -44.91 -18.86 16.89
C ALA A 243 -45.48 -18.33 15.58
N VAL A 244 -45.92 -19.19 14.67
CA VAL A 244 -46.56 -18.80 13.40
C VAL A 244 -47.87 -18.05 13.63
N LEU A 245 -48.71 -18.48 14.56
CA LEU A 245 -49.97 -17.83 14.89
C LEU A 245 -49.77 -16.45 15.49
N ILE A 246 -48.78 -16.27 16.35
CA ILE A 246 -48.41 -14.96 16.90
C ILE A 246 -47.88 -14.05 15.77
N GLN A 247 -47.02 -14.58 14.92
CA GLN A 247 -46.47 -13.83 13.79
C GLN A 247 -47.56 -13.32 12.83
N HIS A 248 -48.58 -14.09 12.56
CA HIS A 248 -49.75 -13.64 11.79
C HIS A 248 -50.63 -12.64 12.57
N GLY A 249 -50.57 -12.67 13.89
CA GLY A 249 -51.31 -11.76 14.77
C GLY A 249 -50.65 -10.39 14.96
N VAL A 250 -49.35 -10.21 14.67
CA VAL A 250 -48.62 -8.98 14.75
C VAL A 250 -48.37 -8.40 13.35
N ARG A 251 -47.88 -7.14 13.28
CA ARG A 251 -47.55 -6.52 11.99
C ARG A 251 -46.12 -6.90 11.57
N HIS A 252 -45.81 -6.78 10.29
CA HIS A 252 -44.47 -7.06 9.78
C HIS A 252 -43.39 -6.13 10.40
N ALA A 253 -43.77 -4.94 10.85
CA ALA A 253 -42.85 -4.01 11.51
C ALA A 253 -42.60 -4.33 12.99
N ASP A 254 -43.45 -5.16 13.60
CA ASP A 254 -43.35 -5.59 14.99
C ASP A 254 -42.28 -6.69 15.10
N ILE A 255 -41.62 -6.77 16.26
CA ILE A 255 -40.53 -7.71 16.48
C ILE A 255 -41.00 -8.82 17.39
N LEU A 256 -41.15 -10.03 16.86
CA LEU A 256 -41.53 -11.22 17.60
C LEU A 256 -40.31 -12.06 17.98
N ALA A 257 -40.20 -12.45 19.23
CA ALA A 257 -39.13 -13.30 19.74
C ALA A 257 -39.65 -14.39 20.69
N ARG A 258 -38.93 -15.51 20.79
CA ARG A 258 -39.06 -16.45 21.87
C ARG A 258 -38.23 -15.96 23.05
N TYR A 259 -38.93 -15.66 24.15
CA TYR A 259 -38.31 -15.09 25.35
C TYR A 259 -37.59 -16.14 26.18
N GLY A 260 -38.22 -17.35 26.29
CA GLY A 260 -37.64 -18.52 26.96
C GLY A 260 -38.66 -19.63 27.07
N GLY A 261 -38.25 -20.87 27.07
CA GLY A 261 -39.14 -22.04 27.25
C GLY A 261 -40.42 -21.98 26.43
N GLU A 262 -41.55 -21.68 27.09
CA GLU A 262 -42.91 -21.53 26.54
C GLU A 262 -43.37 -20.06 26.42
N GLU A 263 -42.42 -19.11 26.66
CA GLU A 263 -42.70 -17.67 26.68
C GLU A 263 -42.28 -17.01 25.35
N PHE A 264 -43.12 -16.11 24.84
CA PHE A 264 -42.89 -15.29 23.68
C PHE A 264 -43.02 -13.82 24.05
N SER A 265 -42.38 -12.96 23.28
CA SER A 265 -42.47 -11.50 23.44
C SER A 265 -42.65 -10.82 22.09
N ALA A 266 -43.42 -9.74 22.04
CA ALA A 266 -43.56 -8.92 20.83
C ALA A 266 -43.43 -7.46 21.15
N ILE A 267 -42.46 -6.78 20.46
CA ILE A 267 -42.29 -5.34 20.53
C ILE A 267 -43.18 -4.71 19.47
N LEU A 268 -44.14 -3.92 19.90
CA LEU A 268 -45.14 -3.27 19.04
C LEU A 268 -44.74 -1.84 18.80
N ILE A 269 -44.20 -1.57 17.62
CA ILE A 269 -43.67 -0.24 17.21
C ILE A 269 -44.84 0.68 16.82
N ASN A 270 -44.77 1.95 17.21
CA ASN A 270 -45.81 2.94 16.98
C ASN A 270 -47.22 2.49 17.41
N THR A 271 -47.29 1.82 18.57
CA THR A 271 -48.52 1.22 19.07
C THR A 271 -48.74 1.66 20.52
N ASP A 272 -49.87 2.29 20.79
CA ASP A 272 -50.30 2.67 22.12
C ASP A 272 -50.95 1.47 22.87
N LYS A 273 -51.39 1.72 24.11
CA LYS A 273 -51.93 0.71 24.98
C LYS A 273 -53.17 0.01 24.37
N GLU A 274 -54.10 0.77 23.83
CA GLU A 274 -55.35 0.23 23.30
C GLU A 274 -55.10 -0.55 21.98
N GLY A 275 -54.20 -0.05 21.13
CA GLY A 275 -53.72 -0.73 19.94
C GLY A 275 -53.03 -2.06 20.30
N ALA A 276 -52.19 -2.04 21.36
CA ALA A 276 -51.53 -3.26 21.85
C ALA A 276 -52.49 -4.31 22.39
N LYS A 277 -53.52 -3.91 23.15
CA LYS A 277 -54.59 -4.80 23.57
C LYS A 277 -55.33 -5.41 22.41
N THR A 278 -55.65 -4.64 21.39
CA THR A 278 -56.30 -5.13 20.17
C THR A 278 -55.49 -6.19 19.46
N ILE A 279 -54.15 -5.94 19.32
CA ILE A 279 -53.24 -6.92 18.73
C ILE A 279 -53.10 -8.16 19.60
N ALA A 280 -52.93 -7.99 20.91
CA ALA A 280 -52.87 -9.10 21.87
C ALA A 280 -54.11 -10.00 21.83
N GLU A 281 -55.31 -9.38 21.80
CA GLU A 281 -56.57 -10.15 21.72
C GLU A 281 -56.71 -10.91 20.38
N ARG A 282 -56.22 -10.34 19.29
CA ARG A 282 -56.14 -11.05 18.00
C ARG A 282 -55.21 -12.26 18.08
N VAL A 283 -54.02 -12.09 18.67
CA VAL A 283 -53.06 -13.21 18.90
C VAL A 283 -53.72 -14.29 19.77
N ARG A 284 -54.30 -13.90 20.90
CA ARG A 284 -54.97 -14.82 21.83
C ARG A 284 -56.06 -15.64 21.11
N LYS A 285 -56.94 -15.00 20.33
CA LYS A 285 -57.99 -15.65 19.55
C LYS A 285 -57.42 -16.60 18.51
N ASN A 286 -56.40 -16.18 17.75
CA ASN A 286 -55.77 -17.05 16.76
C ASN A 286 -55.27 -18.35 17.38
N VAL A 287 -54.70 -18.30 18.58
CA VAL A 287 -54.24 -19.50 19.28
C VAL A 287 -55.42 -20.32 19.78
N ALA A 288 -56.41 -19.70 20.50
CA ALA A 288 -57.53 -20.37 21.08
C ALA A 288 -58.50 -21.00 20.06
N GLU A 289 -58.55 -20.49 18.84
CA GLU A 289 -59.40 -21.03 17.74
C GLU A 289 -58.65 -22.06 16.88
N THR A 290 -57.34 -22.28 17.15
CA THR A 290 -56.55 -23.29 16.41
C THR A 290 -56.55 -24.61 17.14
N HIS A 291 -56.83 -25.69 16.42
CA HIS A 291 -56.89 -27.01 16.98
C HIS A 291 -55.51 -27.67 17.16
N PHE A 292 -55.19 -28.08 18.39
CA PHE A 292 -53.94 -28.75 18.72
C PHE A 292 -54.20 -30.24 19.09
N PRO A 293 -53.29 -31.15 18.75
CA PRO A 293 -53.45 -32.56 19.08
C PRO A 293 -53.69 -32.78 20.59
N ASN A 294 -54.75 -33.54 20.91
CA ASN A 294 -55.11 -33.89 22.28
C ASN A 294 -55.36 -32.72 23.26
N GLU A 295 -55.67 -31.54 22.75
CA GLU A 295 -55.89 -30.34 23.60
C GLU A 295 -57.06 -30.49 24.56
N HIS A 296 -58.04 -31.32 24.22
CA HIS A 296 -59.20 -31.67 25.11
C HIS A 296 -58.76 -32.25 26.45
N LEU A 297 -57.54 -32.73 26.58
CA LEU A 297 -56.95 -33.22 27.84
C LEU A 297 -56.31 -32.03 28.66
N GLN A 298 -56.29 -30.81 28.12
CA GLN A 298 -55.83 -29.66 28.87
C GLN A 298 -56.84 -29.32 30.00
N PRO A 299 -56.35 -28.71 31.11
CA PRO A 299 -57.18 -28.26 32.21
C PRO A 299 -58.37 -27.37 31.82
N ASN A 300 -58.18 -26.55 30.77
CA ASN A 300 -59.22 -25.66 30.23
C ASN A 300 -59.92 -26.24 28.97
N GLY A 301 -59.58 -27.44 28.54
CA GLY A 301 -60.15 -28.07 27.34
C GLY A 301 -59.41 -27.70 26.02
N ASP A 302 -58.71 -26.63 26.00
CA ASP A 302 -57.99 -26.12 24.84
C ASP A 302 -56.56 -25.66 25.20
N LEU A 303 -55.65 -25.62 24.21
CA LEU A 303 -54.33 -25.02 24.36
C LEU A 303 -54.46 -23.52 24.07
N THR A 304 -54.22 -22.70 25.08
CA THR A 304 -54.41 -21.25 25.03
C THR A 304 -53.17 -20.46 25.44
N VAL A 305 -53.19 -19.14 25.29
CA VAL A 305 -52.16 -18.25 25.76
C VAL A 305 -52.73 -17.15 26.67
N SER A 306 -51.97 -16.80 27.70
CA SER A 306 -52.19 -15.59 28.48
C SER A 306 -51.22 -14.49 28.01
N ILE A 307 -51.69 -13.25 27.92
CA ILE A 307 -50.92 -12.12 27.38
C ILE A 307 -50.95 -10.94 28.35
N GLY A 308 -49.76 -10.43 28.68
CA GLY A 308 -49.56 -9.19 29.41
C GLY A 308 -49.14 -8.08 28.49
N VAL A 309 -49.72 -6.89 28.66
CA VAL A 309 -49.38 -5.67 27.91
C VAL A 309 -48.67 -4.67 28.80
N GLY A 310 -47.48 -4.26 28.42
CA GLY A 310 -46.76 -3.15 28.96
C GLY A 310 -46.68 -2.01 27.93
N THR A 311 -46.80 -0.76 28.37
CA THR A 311 -46.71 0.39 27.46
C THR A 311 -45.73 1.44 28.03
N PHE A 312 -44.84 1.88 27.18
CA PHE A 312 -43.85 2.92 27.54
C PHE A 312 -44.56 4.22 27.91
N SER A 313 -44.20 4.79 29.06
CA SER A 313 -44.82 5.99 29.61
C SER A 313 -43.82 6.76 30.47
N SER A 314 -44.22 7.90 31.04
CA SER A 314 -43.39 8.66 31.97
C SER A 314 -43.02 7.87 33.24
N SER A 315 -43.85 6.93 33.66
CA SER A 315 -43.61 6.06 34.83
C SER A 315 -42.95 4.70 34.47
N VAL A 316 -42.94 4.36 33.17
CA VAL A 316 -42.39 3.09 32.64
C VAL A 316 -41.38 3.48 31.52
N SER A 317 -40.20 3.97 31.92
CA SER A 317 -39.27 4.68 31.03
C SER A 317 -37.94 3.97 30.75
N THR A 318 -37.73 2.81 31.36
CA THR A 318 -36.56 1.98 31.10
C THR A 318 -36.96 0.60 30.54
N LEU A 319 -36.00 -0.09 29.92
CA LEU A 319 -36.17 -1.45 29.41
C LEU A 319 -36.71 -2.37 30.52
N THR A 320 -36.09 -2.32 31.68
CA THR A 320 -36.49 -3.17 32.84
C THR A 320 -37.89 -2.82 33.35
N ASP A 321 -38.29 -1.57 33.33
CA ASP A 321 -39.63 -1.16 33.79
C ASP A 321 -40.70 -1.65 32.80
N LEU A 322 -40.42 -1.56 31.46
CA LEU A 322 -41.39 -2.01 30.45
C LEU A 322 -41.59 -3.53 30.48
N ILE A 323 -40.50 -4.29 30.63
CA ILE A 323 -40.59 -5.75 30.80
C ILE A 323 -41.36 -6.05 32.12
N ARG A 324 -41.03 -5.42 33.22
CA ARG A 324 -41.72 -5.64 34.51
C ARG A 324 -43.20 -5.32 34.45
N GLU A 325 -43.59 -4.28 33.74
CA GLU A 325 -45.02 -3.93 33.56
C GLU A 325 -45.76 -5.01 32.75
N ALA A 326 -45.17 -5.48 31.64
CA ALA A 326 -45.76 -6.56 30.83
C ALA A 326 -45.82 -7.88 31.59
N ASP A 327 -44.79 -8.24 32.35
CA ASP A 327 -44.79 -9.45 33.19
C ASP A 327 -45.82 -9.38 34.30
N LYS A 328 -45.98 -8.22 34.93
CA LYS A 328 -47.00 -8.01 35.99
C LYS A 328 -48.40 -8.20 35.44
N THR A 329 -48.69 -7.67 34.26
CA THR A 329 -50.00 -7.83 33.62
C THR A 329 -50.20 -9.25 33.12
N LEU A 330 -49.16 -9.94 32.58
CA LEU A 330 -49.22 -11.35 32.26
C LEU A 330 -49.56 -12.24 33.49
N TYR A 331 -48.91 -11.94 34.64
CA TYR A 331 -49.26 -12.65 35.88
C TYR A 331 -50.69 -12.42 36.30
N GLN A 332 -51.24 -11.20 36.11
CA GLN A 332 -52.66 -10.91 36.36
C GLN A 332 -53.55 -11.75 35.42
N ALA A 333 -53.25 -11.85 34.14
CA ALA A 333 -53.96 -12.70 33.19
C ALA A 333 -54.01 -14.16 33.63
N LYS A 334 -52.87 -14.72 34.04
CA LYS A 334 -52.77 -16.10 34.55
C LYS A 334 -53.61 -16.31 35.80
N ARG A 335 -53.63 -15.36 36.76
CA ARG A 335 -54.41 -15.41 37.98
C ARG A 335 -55.91 -15.20 37.78
N ALA A 336 -56.31 -14.45 36.81
CA ALA A 336 -57.70 -14.15 36.50
C ALA A 336 -58.41 -15.30 35.72
N GLY A 337 -57.74 -16.41 35.47
CA GLY A 337 -58.35 -17.60 34.85
C GLY A 337 -57.73 -17.99 33.49
N ARG A 338 -56.59 -17.36 33.13
CA ARG A 338 -55.87 -17.61 31.86
C ARG A 338 -56.67 -17.28 30.60
N ASN A 339 -56.15 -17.63 29.41
CA ASN A 339 -56.77 -17.39 28.12
C ASN A 339 -57.33 -15.96 27.98
N ARG A 340 -56.54 -14.96 28.34
CA ARG A 340 -56.93 -13.52 28.33
C ARG A 340 -55.77 -12.56 28.16
N VAL A 341 -56.11 -11.32 27.88
CA VAL A 341 -55.21 -10.19 27.81
C VAL A 341 -55.43 -9.28 29.02
N GLU A 342 -54.39 -8.91 29.70
CA GLU A 342 -54.39 -7.90 30.77
C GLU A 342 -53.34 -6.80 30.43
N GLY A 343 -53.68 -5.52 30.80
CA GLY A 343 -52.75 -4.41 30.57
C GLY A 343 -53.27 -3.02 30.94
#